data_97e7a59907543879ff7f814b2bb844a6
#
_entry.id   97e7a59907543879ff7f814b2bb844a6
#
_cell.length_a   1.000
_cell.length_b   1.000
_cell.length_c   1.000
_cell.angle_alpha   90.00
_cell.angle_beta   90.00
_cell.angle_gamma   90.00
#
_symmetry.space_group_name_H-M   'P 1'
#
loop_
_entity.id
_entity.type
_entity.pdbx_description
1 polymer ?
#
loop_
_entity_poly.entity_id
_entity_poly.type
_entity_poly.pdbx_seq_one_letter_code
_entity_poly.pdbx_strand_id
1 'polypeptide(L)'
;MHHRIILLFFIVSGLTTCKKEVLEPTIIIANIEREFVIGYVEKFSKTGRLLQFEVSTINNQPCGNYAVKTSWQQSPSLLSLNIDGIAKNSDCIGNAAIAKGSETARSLSEGSWPIDINIQRIIRNPGKLFISKGSYQLILESTHGISLIQKELKQIPIGTIWGTISYKPEYAATARVFIEDLKKLTRNNLLDDGEYGYFSIQNEIIKFRDIAGDLSTLPIIRNQQADVDLILHLVNTFRLKHKDNIIIQLSDTNGIIY
;
A
#
# COMPACT_ATOMS: atom_id res chain seq x y z
N MET A 1 -51.37 36.52 77.48
CA MET A 1 -50.16 36.47 76.71
C MET A 1 -50.04 35.05 76.13
N HIS A 2 -50.35 34.93 74.83
CA HIS A 2 -50.35 33.58 74.18
C HIS A 2 -49.21 33.56 73.16
N HIS A 3 -48.24 32.64 73.41
CA HIS A 3 -47.20 32.33 72.48
C HIS A 3 -47.69 31.24 71.51
N ARG A 4 -47.78 31.58 70.21
CA ARG A 4 -48.04 30.61 69.15
C ARG A 4 -46.69 30.17 68.60
N ILE A 5 -46.37 28.86 68.78
CA ILE A 5 -45.23 28.22 68.16
C ILE A 5 -45.68 27.71 66.79
N ILE A 6 -45.07 28.25 65.72
CA ILE A 6 -45.26 27.78 64.35
C ILE A 6 -44.19 26.75 64.08
N LEU A 7 -44.59 25.49 63.89
CA LEU A 7 -43.74 24.38 63.52
C LEU A 7 -43.61 24.31 62.02
N LEU A 8 -42.45 24.67 61.49
CA LEU A 8 -42.16 24.61 60.05
C LEU A 8 -41.68 23.20 59.68
N PHE A 9 -42.51 22.45 58.96
CA PHE A 9 -42.17 21.16 58.43
C PHE A 9 -41.39 21.34 57.10
N PHE A 10 -40.07 21.06 57.12
CA PHE A 10 -39.25 20.97 55.88
C PHE A 10 -39.45 19.59 55.28
N ILE A 11 -40.18 19.50 54.17
CA ILE A 11 -40.27 18.32 53.34
C ILE A 11 -39.03 18.31 52.41
N VAL A 12 -38.04 17.53 52.74
CA VAL A 12 -36.90 17.28 51.84
C VAL A 12 -37.33 16.21 50.83
N SER A 13 -37.73 16.60 49.65
CA SER A 13 -38.02 15.75 48.52
C SER A 13 -36.69 15.24 47.95
N GLY A 14 -36.25 14.04 48.32
CA GLY A 14 -35.12 13.39 47.71
C GLY A 14 -35.41 12.98 46.26
N LEU A 15 -34.89 13.79 45.31
CA LEU A 15 -34.84 13.41 43.88
C LEU A 15 -33.78 12.34 43.70
N THR A 16 -34.16 11.07 43.77
CA THR A 16 -33.34 9.95 43.30
C THR A 16 -33.36 9.99 41.75
N THR A 17 -32.40 10.67 41.15
CA THR A 17 -32.12 10.50 39.73
C THR A 17 -31.54 9.11 39.49
N CYS A 18 -32.37 8.16 39.07
CA CYS A 18 -31.89 6.93 38.45
C CYS A 18 -31.12 7.31 37.17
N LYS A 19 -29.81 7.33 37.22
CA LYS A 19 -28.99 7.23 36.03
C LYS A 19 -29.25 5.88 35.40
N LYS A 20 -30.03 5.87 34.32
CA LYS A 20 -30.16 4.71 33.44
C LYS A 20 -28.81 4.60 32.73
N GLU A 21 -27.91 3.74 33.25
CA GLU A 21 -26.75 3.32 32.49
C GLU A 21 -27.29 2.64 31.22
N VAL A 22 -27.21 3.34 30.11
CA VAL A 22 -27.39 2.74 28.81
C VAL A 22 -26.16 1.86 28.61
N LEU A 23 -26.27 0.57 28.96
CA LEU A 23 -25.31 -0.43 28.54
C LEU A 23 -25.31 -0.44 27.01
N GLU A 24 -24.35 0.26 26.41
CA GLU A 24 -24.10 0.08 25.00
C GLU A 24 -23.84 -1.42 24.77
N PRO A 25 -24.56 -2.04 23.83
CA PRO A 25 -24.34 -3.45 23.56
C PRO A 25 -22.88 -3.62 23.13
N THR A 26 -22.08 -4.23 23.98
CA THR A 26 -20.73 -4.66 23.62
C THR A 26 -20.89 -5.74 22.56
N ILE A 27 -20.78 -5.37 21.29
CA ILE A 27 -20.75 -6.33 20.20
C ILE A 27 -19.40 -7.06 20.32
N ILE A 28 -19.41 -8.23 20.96
CA ILE A 28 -18.26 -9.13 20.95
C ILE A 28 -18.19 -9.72 19.53
N ILE A 29 -17.39 -9.11 18.68
CA ILE A 29 -17.07 -9.68 17.37
C ILE A 29 -16.01 -10.76 17.61
N ALA A 30 -16.47 -11.95 18.00
CA ALA A 30 -15.61 -13.11 18.11
C ALA A 30 -15.22 -13.57 16.71
N ASN A 31 -13.93 -13.56 16.44
CA ASN A 31 -13.28 -14.24 15.30
C ASN A 31 -13.80 -13.82 13.91
N ILE A 32 -13.56 -12.57 13.53
CA ILE A 32 -13.83 -12.13 12.14
C ILE A 32 -12.78 -12.80 11.24
N GLU A 33 -13.25 -13.61 10.30
CA GLU A 33 -12.39 -14.18 9.26
C GLU A 33 -11.72 -13.06 8.47
N ARG A 34 -10.48 -13.29 8.08
CA ARG A 34 -9.73 -12.35 7.25
C ARG A 34 -10.28 -12.41 5.83
N GLU A 35 -10.78 -11.28 5.35
CA GLU A 35 -11.34 -11.15 4.00
C GLU A 35 -10.40 -10.41 3.05
N PHE A 36 -9.61 -9.47 3.60
CA PHE A 36 -8.78 -8.59 2.80
C PHE A 36 -7.30 -8.67 3.20
N VAL A 37 -6.46 -8.46 2.20
CA VAL A 37 -5.02 -8.27 2.34
C VAL A 37 -4.70 -6.83 2.01
N ILE A 38 -3.92 -6.17 2.85
CA ILE A 38 -3.50 -4.79 2.67
C ILE A 38 -1.99 -4.75 2.51
N GLY A 39 -1.56 -4.14 1.42
CA GLY A 39 -0.18 -3.75 1.18
C GLY A 39 -0.09 -2.25 0.98
N TYR A 40 1.12 -1.74 0.91
CA TYR A 40 1.38 -0.36 0.51
C TYR A 40 2.70 -0.26 -0.22
N VAL A 41 2.74 0.67 -1.19
CA VAL A 41 3.88 0.88 -2.09
C VAL A 41 4.11 2.37 -2.31
N GLU A 42 5.32 2.76 -2.65
CA GLU A 42 5.59 4.11 -3.12
C GLU A 42 5.08 4.26 -4.56
N LYS A 43 4.44 5.37 -4.85
CA LYS A 43 4.16 5.82 -6.23
C LYS A 43 4.97 7.06 -6.51
N PHE A 44 5.61 7.06 -7.65
CA PHE A 44 6.48 8.14 -8.07
C PHE A 44 5.84 8.95 -9.19
N SER A 45 6.05 10.25 -9.14
CA SER A 45 5.59 11.20 -10.15
C SER A 45 6.58 12.36 -10.25
N LYS A 46 6.41 13.21 -11.26
CA LYS A 46 7.20 14.45 -11.39
C LYS A 46 7.09 15.38 -10.18
N THR A 47 6.02 15.26 -9.40
CA THR A 47 5.77 16.08 -8.18
C THR A 47 6.29 15.44 -6.91
N GLY A 48 6.90 14.24 -7.00
CA GLY A 48 7.49 13.53 -5.87
C GLY A 48 6.87 12.16 -5.62
N ARG A 49 7.15 11.63 -4.43
CA ARG A 49 6.67 10.32 -3.99
C ARG A 49 5.38 10.42 -3.20
N LEU A 50 4.50 9.47 -3.42
CA LEU A 50 3.24 9.29 -2.72
C LEU A 50 3.20 7.87 -2.16
N LEU A 51 2.42 7.65 -1.11
CA LEU A 51 2.16 6.31 -0.58
C LEU A 51 0.81 5.82 -1.09
N GLN A 52 0.79 4.69 -1.79
CA GLN A 52 -0.44 4.03 -2.23
C GLN A 52 -0.70 2.81 -1.36
N PHE A 53 -1.90 2.73 -0.80
CA PHE A 53 -2.42 1.53 -0.16
C PHE A 53 -3.11 0.66 -1.20
N GLU A 54 -2.80 -0.61 -1.19
CA GLU A 54 -3.38 -1.62 -2.07
C GLU A 54 -4.20 -2.60 -1.23
N VAL A 55 -5.43 -2.85 -1.64
CA VAL A 55 -6.34 -3.75 -0.96
C VAL A 55 -6.74 -4.85 -1.94
N SER A 56 -6.65 -6.09 -1.53
CA SER A 56 -7.11 -7.22 -2.33
C SER A 56 -7.92 -8.19 -1.48
N THR A 57 -8.82 -8.94 -2.11
CA THR A 57 -9.49 -10.06 -1.44
C THR A 57 -8.51 -11.21 -1.23
N ILE A 58 -8.70 -12.00 -0.18
CA ILE A 58 -7.91 -13.22 0.04
C ILE A 58 -8.36 -14.30 -0.96
N ASN A 59 -9.66 -14.42 -1.16
CA ASN A 59 -10.25 -15.42 -2.03
C ASN A 59 -10.60 -14.84 -3.41
N ASN A 60 -10.49 -15.67 -4.44
CA ASN A 60 -10.97 -15.33 -5.78
C ASN A 60 -12.46 -14.99 -5.74
N GLN A 61 -12.81 -13.93 -6.44
CA GLN A 61 -14.18 -13.54 -6.71
C GLN A 61 -14.68 -14.24 -7.99
N PRO A 62 -15.98 -14.48 -8.13
CA PRO A 62 -16.51 -15.22 -9.27
C PRO A 62 -16.18 -14.61 -10.65
N CYS A 63 -15.98 -13.31 -10.71
CA CYS A 63 -15.75 -12.57 -11.95
C CYS A 63 -14.45 -11.76 -11.88
N GLY A 64 -13.65 -11.80 -12.94
CA GLY A 64 -12.36 -11.12 -13.02
C GLY A 64 -12.47 -9.58 -13.04
N ASN A 65 -13.65 -9.02 -13.29
CA ASN A 65 -13.91 -7.59 -13.28
C ASN A 65 -14.52 -7.05 -11.98
N TYR A 66 -14.54 -7.86 -10.91
CA TYR A 66 -14.91 -7.36 -9.59
C TYR A 66 -13.75 -6.55 -8.99
N ALA A 67 -14.09 -5.50 -8.26
CA ALA A 67 -13.12 -4.62 -7.62
C ALA A 67 -13.43 -4.44 -6.14
N VAL A 68 -12.41 -4.22 -5.31
CA VAL A 68 -12.62 -3.77 -3.94
C VAL A 68 -12.93 -2.29 -3.97
N LYS A 69 -14.09 -1.92 -3.42
CA LYS A 69 -14.48 -0.51 -3.29
C LYS A 69 -13.79 0.07 -2.06
N THR A 70 -12.95 1.05 -2.30
CA THR A 70 -12.19 1.74 -1.25
C THR A 70 -12.45 3.24 -1.27
N SER A 71 -12.16 3.90 -0.17
CA SER A 71 -12.10 5.35 -0.11
C SER A 71 -11.05 5.81 0.90
N TRP A 72 -10.43 6.97 0.64
CA TRP A 72 -9.38 7.55 1.46
C TRP A 72 -9.82 8.88 2.04
N GLN A 73 -9.59 9.08 3.33
CA GLN A 73 -9.75 10.35 3.99
C GLN A 73 -8.46 10.72 4.72
N GLN A 74 -8.03 11.96 4.58
CA GLN A 74 -6.80 12.45 5.19
C GLN A 74 -7.05 13.79 5.85
N SER A 75 -6.84 13.83 7.15
CA SER A 75 -6.83 15.05 7.96
C SER A 75 -5.48 15.21 8.67
N PRO A 76 -5.16 16.37 9.24
CA PRO A 76 -3.94 16.54 10.02
C PRO A 76 -3.82 15.61 11.23
N SER A 77 -4.93 15.10 11.75
CA SER A 77 -5.00 14.28 12.97
C SER A 77 -5.26 12.79 12.71
N LEU A 78 -5.74 12.42 11.53
CA LEU A 78 -6.13 11.03 11.24
C LEU A 78 -6.11 10.75 9.75
N LEU A 79 -5.52 9.60 9.40
CA LEU A 79 -5.64 8.95 8.10
C LEU A 79 -6.71 7.87 8.19
N SER A 80 -7.54 7.71 7.16
CA SER A 80 -8.57 6.68 7.16
C SER A 80 -8.66 6.00 5.80
N LEU A 81 -8.38 4.69 5.78
CA LEU A 81 -8.63 3.80 4.65
C LEU A 81 -9.94 3.05 4.91
N ASN A 82 -10.95 3.28 4.09
CA ASN A 82 -12.23 2.58 4.20
C ASN A 82 -12.33 1.52 3.10
N ILE A 83 -12.73 0.33 3.46
CA ILE A 83 -13.03 -0.80 2.58
C ILE A 83 -14.54 -0.98 2.62
N ASP A 84 -15.25 -0.48 1.60
CA ASP A 84 -16.72 -0.50 1.55
C ASP A 84 -17.29 -1.84 1.05
N GLY A 85 -16.42 -2.81 0.70
CA GLY A 85 -16.77 -4.13 0.20
C GLY A 85 -16.37 -4.35 -1.25
N ILE A 86 -17.05 -5.26 -1.94
CA ILE A 86 -16.75 -5.67 -3.30
C ILE A 86 -17.77 -5.06 -4.25
N ALA A 87 -17.29 -4.25 -5.19
CA ALA A 87 -18.09 -3.75 -6.31
C ALA A 87 -18.27 -4.88 -7.32
N LYS A 88 -19.53 -5.27 -7.53
CA LYS A 88 -19.93 -6.28 -8.50
C LYS A 88 -20.46 -5.58 -9.75
N ASN A 89 -19.86 -5.85 -10.89
CA ASN A 89 -20.40 -5.37 -12.17
C ASN A 89 -21.55 -6.27 -12.60
N SER A 90 -22.54 -5.70 -13.31
CA SER A 90 -23.70 -6.42 -13.81
C SER A 90 -23.29 -7.56 -14.75
N ASP A 91 -22.28 -7.30 -15.58
CA ASP A 91 -21.76 -8.26 -16.53
C ASP A 91 -20.50 -8.90 -15.99
N CYS A 92 -20.54 -10.21 -15.79
CA CYS A 92 -19.38 -10.98 -15.37
C CYS A 92 -18.40 -11.11 -16.54
N ILE A 93 -17.23 -10.51 -16.42
CA ILE A 93 -16.18 -10.58 -17.44
C ILE A 93 -14.96 -11.29 -16.85
N GLY A 94 -14.43 -12.24 -17.60
CA GLY A 94 -13.25 -13.03 -17.20
C GLY A 94 -13.54 -14.15 -16.20
N ASN A 95 -12.49 -14.89 -15.89
CA ASN A 95 -12.54 -15.98 -14.93
C ASN A 95 -12.49 -15.46 -13.49
N ALA A 96 -12.74 -16.35 -12.53
CA ALA A 96 -12.58 -16.04 -11.12
C ALA A 96 -11.16 -15.49 -10.82
N ALA A 97 -11.08 -14.35 -10.16
CA ALA A 97 -9.84 -13.66 -9.85
C ALA A 97 -9.92 -12.89 -8.51
N ILE A 98 -8.77 -12.53 -7.98
CA ILE A 98 -8.65 -11.65 -6.81
C ILE A 98 -9.17 -10.26 -7.20
N ALA A 99 -10.16 -9.76 -6.46
CA ALA A 99 -10.59 -8.37 -6.59
C ALA A 99 -9.58 -7.44 -5.92
N LYS A 100 -9.29 -6.31 -6.55
CA LYS A 100 -8.31 -5.32 -6.08
C LYS A 100 -8.93 -3.94 -6.01
N GLY A 101 -8.42 -3.12 -5.10
CA GLY A 101 -8.70 -1.69 -4.96
C GLY A 101 -7.46 -0.97 -4.48
N SER A 102 -7.40 0.34 -4.65
CA SER A 102 -6.26 1.10 -4.15
C SER A 102 -6.62 2.54 -3.88
N GLU A 103 -5.94 3.13 -2.90
CA GLU A 103 -6.06 4.54 -2.52
C GLU A 103 -4.67 5.16 -2.39
N THR A 104 -4.53 6.41 -2.78
CA THR A 104 -3.26 7.12 -2.69
C THR A 104 -3.35 8.24 -1.67
N ALA A 105 -2.49 8.16 -0.65
CA ALA A 105 -2.34 9.24 0.30
C ALA A 105 -1.71 10.46 -0.37
N ARG A 106 -2.17 11.66 -0.02
CA ARG A 106 -1.46 12.89 -0.37
C ARG A 106 -0.09 12.89 0.31
N SER A 107 0.81 13.77 -0.13
CA SER A 107 2.13 13.87 0.46
C SER A 107 2.07 13.91 2.00
N LEU A 108 2.74 12.94 2.63
CA LEU A 108 2.86 12.82 4.07
C LEU A 108 4.28 13.20 4.47
N SER A 109 4.41 14.04 5.51
CA SER A 109 5.71 14.37 6.10
C SER A 109 6.24 13.24 6.98
N GLU A 110 7.53 13.26 7.27
CA GLU A 110 8.12 12.41 8.30
C GLU A 110 7.41 12.62 9.64
N GLY A 111 7.25 11.54 10.40
CA GLY A 111 6.58 11.55 11.70
C GLY A 111 5.66 10.36 11.92
N SER A 112 4.80 10.49 12.91
CA SER A 112 3.81 9.48 13.30
C SER A 112 2.40 9.97 12.95
N TRP A 113 1.69 9.20 12.15
CA TRP A 113 0.33 9.50 11.69
C TRP A 113 -0.64 8.47 12.25
N PRO A 114 -1.63 8.87 13.06
CA PRO A 114 -2.73 7.98 13.40
C PRO A 114 -3.44 7.50 12.14
N ILE A 115 -3.78 6.22 12.07
CA ILE A 115 -4.48 5.64 10.92
C ILE A 115 -5.55 4.67 11.39
N ASP A 116 -6.71 4.73 10.76
CA ASP A 116 -7.78 3.74 10.89
C ASP A 116 -7.95 2.98 9.57
N ILE A 117 -8.03 1.67 9.64
CA ILE A 117 -8.45 0.83 8.54
C ILE A 117 -9.83 0.27 8.87
N ASN A 118 -10.83 0.71 8.12
CA ASN A 118 -12.22 0.41 8.39
C ASN A 118 -12.79 -0.55 7.33
N ILE A 119 -13.57 -1.54 7.75
CA ILE A 119 -14.31 -2.42 6.85
C ILE A 119 -15.80 -2.15 7.04
N GLN A 120 -16.48 -1.77 5.95
CA GLN A 120 -17.93 -1.54 5.88
C GLN A 120 -18.47 -0.60 6.98
N ARG A 121 -17.60 0.25 7.54
CA ARG A 121 -17.90 1.15 8.68
C ARG A 121 -18.33 0.42 9.98
N ILE A 122 -18.13 -0.88 10.04
CA ILE A 122 -18.50 -1.73 11.18
C ILE A 122 -17.26 -2.12 11.96
N ILE A 123 -16.19 -2.51 11.27
CA ILE A 123 -14.94 -2.96 11.87
C ILE A 123 -13.93 -1.84 11.73
N ARG A 124 -13.31 -1.47 12.84
CA ARG A 124 -12.24 -0.48 12.89
C ARG A 124 -10.95 -1.14 13.36
N ASN A 125 -9.89 -0.98 12.61
CA ASN A 125 -8.54 -1.39 12.95
C ASN A 125 -7.67 -0.14 13.11
N PRO A 126 -7.56 0.41 14.33
CA PRO A 126 -6.75 1.59 14.60
C PRO A 126 -5.27 1.24 14.61
N GLY A 127 -4.43 2.25 14.38
CA GLY A 127 -2.99 2.08 14.41
C GLY A 127 -2.22 3.36 14.15
N LYS A 128 -0.95 3.19 13.78
CA LYS A 128 -0.04 4.28 13.45
C LYS A 128 0.78 3.93 12.22
N LEU A 129 0.92 4.91 11.34
CA LEU A 129 1.86 4.90 10.24
C LEU A 129 3.05 5.79 10.62
N PHE A 130 4.21 5.20 10.77
CA PHE A 130 5.47 5.91 11.01
C PHE A 130 6.18 6.11 9.68
N ILE A 131 6.61 7.34 9.43
CA ILE A 131 7.36 7.72 8.23
C ILE A 131 8.71 8.28 8.67
N SER A 132 9.77 7.66 8.22
CA SER A 132 11.15 8.07 8.44
C SER A 132 11.82 8.39 7.10
N LYS A 133 13.10 8.84 7.15
CA LYS A 133 13.90 9.08 5.93
C LYS A 133 14.12 7.84 5.06
N GLY A 134 13.98 6.66 5.61
CA GLY A 134 14.33 5.41 4.89
C GLY A 134 13.22 4.39 4.84
N SER A 135 12.10 4.59 5.56
CA SER A 135 11.04 3.59 5.61
C SER A 135 9.69 4.14 6.03
N TYR A 136 8.66 3.34 5.74
CA TYR A 136 7.31 3.43 6.26
C TYR A 136 7.06 2.20 7.12
N GLN A 137 6.48 2.39 8.31
CA GLN A 137 6.11 1.29 9.20
C GLN A 137 4.65 1.44 9.60
N LEU A 138 3.84 0.42 9.32
CA LEU A 138 2.43 0.36 9.70
C LEU A 138 2.25 -0.60 10.87
N ILE A 139 1.83 -0.06 12.01
CA ILE A 139 1.53 -0.82 13.22
C ILE A 139 0.06 -0.66 13.54
N LEU A 140 -0.69 -1.75 13.47
CA LEU A 140 -2.11 -1.80 13.82
C LEU A 140 -2.29 -2.42 15.22
N GLU A 141 -3.22 -1.87 15.98
CA GLU A 141 -3.61 -2.40 17.30
C GLU A 141 -4.49 -3.65 17.17
N SER A 142 -5.23 -3.74 16.07
CA SER A 142 -6.04 -4.90 15.71
C SER A 142 -6.00 -5.16 14.21
N THR A 143 -6.28 -6.40 13.79
CA THR A 143 -6.31 -6.82 12.38
C THR A 143 -7.56 -7.64 12.09
N HIS A 144 -8.72 -7.18 12.60
CA HIS A 144 -9.98 -7.85 12.37
C HIS A 144 -10.40 -7.73 10.90
N GLY A 145 -10.62 -8.87 10.25
CA GLY A 145 -11.02 -8.95 8.83
C GLY A 145 -9.90 -8.66 7.82
N ILE A 146 -8.69 -8.32 8.28
CA ILE A 146 -7.57 -7.96 7.40
C ILE A 146 -6.28 -8.71 7.76
N SER A 147 -5.36 -8.75 6.78
CA SER A 147 -3.94 -9.08 6.99
C SER A 147 -3.06 -8.06 6.28
N LEU A 148 -1.86 -7.84 6.80
CA LEU A 148 -0.86 -6.99 6.16
C LEU A 148 0.13 -7.85 5.36
N ILE A 149 0.47 -7.42 4.14
CA ILE A 149 1.53 -8.05 3.33
C ILE A 149 2.88 -7.81 4.01
N GLN A 150 3.14 -6.56 4.38
CA GLN A 150 4.35 -6.15 5.09
C GLN A 150 4.01 -5.17 6.21
N LYS A 151 4.80 -5.18 7.28
CA LYS A 151 4.72 -4.18 8.35
C LYS A 151 5.66 -3.00 8.10
N GLU A 152 6.71 -3.21 7.33
CA GLU A 152 7.68 -2.20 6.97
C GLU A 152 7.90 -2.20 5.45
N LEU A 153 8.01 -1.01 4.89
CA LEU A 153 8.36 -0.76 3.50
C LEU A 153 9.55 0.19 3.49
N LYS A 154 10.65 -0.23 2.90
CA LYS A 154 11.81 0.65 2.69
C LYS A 154 11.54 1.64 1.56
N GLN A 155 12.01 2.86 1.73
CA GLN A 155 11.94 3.87 0.69
C GLN A 155 12.98 3.59 -0.39
N ILE A 156 12.58 3.70 -1.65
CA ILE A 156 13.51 3.64 -2.77
C ILE A 156 14.29 4.97 -2.82
N PRO A 157 15.64 4.97 -2.71
CA PRO A 157 16.43 6.19 -2.75
C PRO A 157 16.22 6.98 -4.05
N ILE A 158 16.20 8.30 -3.95
CA ILE A 158 16.05 9.18 -5.12
C ILE A 158 17.17 8.91 -6.14
N GLY A 159 16.82 8.93 -7.43
CA GLY A 159 17.73 8.61 -8.51
C GLY A 159 17.85 7.12 -8.81
N THR A 160 17.15 6.25 -8.08
CA THR A 160 17.12 4.82 -8.38
C THR A 160 16.30 4.53 -9.62
N ILE A 161 16.86 3.69 -10.49
CA ILE A 161 16.19 3.03 -11.59
C ILE A 161 16.05 1.57 -11.23
N TRP A 162 14.86 1.01 -11.33
CA TRP A 162 14.60 -0.41 -11.07
C TRP A 162 13.72 -1.03 -12.14
N GLY A 163 13.79 -2.34 -12.24
CA GLY A 163 12.97 -3.11 -13.17
C GLY A 163 13.65 -4.39 -13.62
N THR A 164 13.22 -4.87 -14.78
CA THR A 164 13.65 -6.15 -15.30
C THR A 164 13.95 -6.10 -16.79
N ILE A 165 14.82 -7.00 -17.22
CA ILE A 165 14.96 -7.41 -18.62
C ILE A 165 14.61 -8.90 -18.69
N SER A 166 13.55 -9.22 -19.42
CA SER A 166 13.10 -10.58 -19.68
C SER A 166 13.40 -10.97 -21.13
N TYR A 167 13.86 -12.19 -21.35
CA TYR A 167 14.34 -12.59 -22.66
C TYR A 167 14.16 -14.10 -22.91
N LYS A 168 14.06 -14.49 -24.17
CA LYS A 168 14.13 -15.89 -24.56
C LYS A 168 15.56 -16.42 -24.38
N PRO A 169 15.78 -17.70 -24.02
CA PRO A 169 17.11 -18.24 -23.70
C PRO A 169 18.21 -17.94 -24.73
N GLU A 170 17.89 -17.99 -26.02
CA GLU A 170 18.81 -17.70 -27.14
C GLU A 170 19.26 -16.24 -27.21
N TYR A 171 18.56 -15.32 -26.54
CA TYR A 171 18.89 -13.88 -26.45
C TYR A 171 19.64 -13.51 -25.16
N ALA A 172 20.11 -14.47 -24.38
CA ALA A 172 20.81 -14.21 -23.13
C ALA A 172 22.06 -13.30 -23.30
N ALA A 173 22.83 -13.53 -24.36
CA ALA A 173 23.99 -12.68 -24.67
C ALA A 173 23.57 -11.24 -24.99
N THR A 174 22.50 -11.06 -25.76
CA THR A 174 21.95 -9.74 -26.12
C THR A 174 21.42 -9.00 -24.88
N ALA A 175 20.72 -9.69 -23.99
CA ALA A 175 20.25 -9.10 -22.73
C ALA A 175 21.42 -8.62 -21.85
N ARG A 176 22.52 -9.36 -21.80
CA ARG A 176 23.73 -8.92 -21.11
C ARG A 176 24.36 -7.68 -21.75
N VAL A 177 24.40 -7.58 -23.08
CA VAL A 177 24.88 -6.37 -23.77
C VAL A 177 24.06 -5.16 -23.35
N PHE A 178 22.73 -5.26 -23.29
CA PHE A 178 21.90 -4.17 -22.80
C PHE A 178 22.31 -3.75 -21.37
N ILE A 179 22.53 -4.70 -20.48
CA ILE A 179 22.93 -4.39 -19.10
C ILE A 179 24.31 -3.69 -19.09
N GLU A 180 25.26 -4.14 -19.88
CA GLU A 180 26.58 -3.48 -19.95
C GLU A 180 26.49 -2.07 -20.52
N ASP A 181 25.63 -1.81 -21.51
CA ASP A 181 25.39 -0.47 -22.03
C ASP A 181 24.66 0.42 -21.00
N LEU A 182 23.69 -0.14 -20.26
CA LEU A 182 23.01 0.58 -19.17
C LEU A 182 24.00 0.92 -18.05
N LYS A 183 24.97 0.06 -17.74
CA LYS A 183 26.03 0.33 -16.75
C LYS A 183 26.87 1.54 -17.09
N LYS A 184 27.07 1.87 -18.36
CA LYS A 184 27.81 3.06 -18.80
C LYS A 184 27.05 4.37 -18.51
N LEU A 185 25.72 4.29 -18.40
CA LEU A 185 24.82 5.41 -18.13
C LEU A 185 24.40 5.51 -16.65
N THR A 186 24.77 4.52 -15.84
CA THR A 186 24.28 4.39 -14.45
C THR A 186 25.40 3.92 -13.52
N ARG A 187 25.20 4.07 -12.21
CA ARG A 187 26.09 3.53 -11.16
C ARG A 187 25.46 2.35 -10.45
N ASN A 188 26.27 1.57 -9.76
CA ASN A 188 25.75 0.59 -8.81
C ASN A 188 24.93 1.30 -7.74
N ASN A 189 23.81 0.69 -7.40
CA ASN A 189 22.98 1.11 -6.28
C ASN A 189 22.90 -0.07 -5.31
N LEU A 190 23.61 0.02 -4.20
CA LEU A 190 23.57 -0.98 -3.14
C LEU A 190 22.44 -0.57 -2.20
N LEU A 191 21.38 -1.36 -2.20
CA LEU A 191 20.26 -1.21 -1.29
C LEU A 191 20.35 -2.28 -0.22
N ASP A 192 19.94 -1.95 0.99
CA ASP A 192 19.86 -2.90 2.08
C ASP A 192 18.76 -3.95 1.87
N ASP A 193 18.87 -5.08 2.56
CA ASP A 193 17.79 -6.08 2.62
C ASP A 193 16.48 -5.45 3.11
N GLY A 194 15.37 -5.82 2.48
CA GLY A 194 14.04 -5.35 2.84
C GLY A 194 13.03 -5.35 1.69
N GLU A 195 11.82 -4.93 2.02
CA GLU A 195 10.69 -4.79 1.08
C GLU A 195 10.63 -3.34 0.55
N TYR A 196 10.61 -3.18 -0.77
CA TYR A 196 10.58 -1.88 -1.46
C TYR A 196 9.28 -1.65 -2.24
N GLY A 197 8.31 -2.56 -2.08
CA GLY A 197 7.01 -2.48 -2.76
C GLY A 197 6.99 -3.10 -4.15
N TYR A 198 7.88 -2.73 -5.02
CA TYR A 198 8.03 -3.30 -6.37
C TYR A 198 8.93 -4.54 -6.38
N PHE A 199 9.86 -4.60 -5.45
CA PHE A 199 10.81 -5.68 -5.28
C PHE A 199 11.20 -5.83 -3.81
N SER A 200 11.78 -6.97 -3.49
CA SER A 200 12.45 -7.20 -2.20
C SER A 200 13.90 -7.59 -2.42
N ILE A 201 14.72 -7.33 -1.42
CA ILE A 201 16.12 -7.76 -1.38
C ILE A 201 16.31 -8.61 -0.13
N GLN A 202 16.89 -9.77 -0.30
CA GLN A 202 17.25 -10.66 0.79
C GLN A 202 18.57 -11.35 0.48
N ASN A 203 19.59 -11.14 1.30
CA ASN A 203 20.94 -11.64 1.10
C ASN A 203 21.45 -11.34 -0.33
N GLU A 204 21.34 -10.09 -0.77
CA GLU A 204 21.70 -9.59 -2.09
C GLU A 204 20.86 -10.17 -3.26
N ILE A 205 19.90 -11.05 -2.98
CA ILE A 205 18.99 -11.58 -3.99
C ILE A 205 17.81 -10.65 -4.16
N ILE A 206 17.64 -10.14 -5.39
CA ILE A 206 16.53 -9.25 -5.77
C ILE A 206 15.39 -10.09 -6.32
N LYS A 207 14.18 -9.89 -5.76
CA LYS A 207 12.95 -10.51 -6.24
C LYS A 207 11.93 -9.44 -6.57
N PHE A 208 11.49 -9.38 -7.83
CA PHE A 208 10.39 -8.53 -8.26
C PHE A 208 9.04 -9.21 -8.00
N ARG A 209 8.02 -8.43 -7.65
CA ARG A 209 6.69 -8.97 -7.31
C ARG A 209 5.93 -9.50 -8.54
N ASP A 210 6.01 -8.80 -9.66
CA ASP A 210 5.19 -9.05 -10.86
C ASP A 210 6.06 -9.48 -12.05
N ILE A 211 6.77 -10.60 -11.91
CA ILE A 211 7.43 -11.22 -13.07
C ILE A 211 6.45 -12.22 -13.67
N ALA A 212 5.88 -11.86 -14.81
CA ALA A 212 4.97 -12.75 -15.53
C ALA A 212 5.72 -13.54 -16.61
N GLY A 213 5.47 -14.85 -16.67
CA GLY A 213 5.79 -15.68 -17.84
C GLY A 213 7.01 -16.59 -17.69
N ASP A 214 7.21 -17.41 -18.72
CA ASP A 214 8.27 -18.45 -18.81
C ASP A 214 9.63 -17.90 -19.31
N LEU A 215 9.79 -16.56 -19.34
CA LEU A 215 11.01 -15.92 -19.82
C LEU A 215 12.07 -15.88 -18.72
N SER A 216 13.34 -16.08 -19.13
CA SER A 216 14.47 -15.78 -18.25
C SER A 216 14.49 -14.29 -17.94
N THR A 217 14.67 -13.93 -16.66
CA THR A 217 14.60 -12.53 -16.24
C THR A 217 15.81 -12.16 -15.41
N LEU A 218 16.41 -11.01 -15.71
CA LEU A 218 17.47 -10.40 -14.90
C LEU A 218 16.93 -9.15 -14.22
N PRO A 219 17.13 -9.02 -12.91
CA PRO A 219 16.76 -7.82 -12.16
C PRO A 219 17.73 -6.68 -12.45
N ILE A 220 17.22 -5.48 -12.43
CA ILE A 220 17.99 -4.24 -12.61
C ILE A 220 17.66 -3.31 -11.46
N ILE A 221 18.67 -2.91 -10.69
CA ILE A 221 18.62 -1.83 -9.70
C ILE A 221 19.90 -1.01 -9.88
N ARG A 222 19.73 0.22 -10.34
CA ARG A 222 20.84 1.11 -10.67
C ARG A 222 20.57 2.52 -10.15
N ASN A 223 21.61 3.32 -9.98
CA ASN A 223 21.48 4.75 -9.72
C ASN A 223 21.72 5.54 -11.02
N GLN A 224 20.80 6.42 -11.36
CA GLN A 224 20.89 7.28 -12.52
C GLN A 224 22.14 8.18 -12.43
N GLN A 225 22.90 8.24 -13.48
CA GLN A 225 24.06 9.13 -13.60
C GLN A 225 23.98 10.01 -14.83
N ALA A 226 23.54 9.44 -15.95
CA ALA A 226 23.37 10.14 -17.20
C ALA A 226 21.98 10.79 -17.32
N ASP A 227 21.81 11.60 -18.34
CA ASP A 227 20.53 12.18 -18.71
C ASP A 227 19.48 11.09 -18.98
N VAL A 228 18.24 11.34 -18.59
CA VAL A 228 17.08 10.47 -18.81
C VAL A 228 16.93 10.12 -20.29
N ASP A 229 17.13 11.10 -21.18
CA ASP A 229 16.97 10.91 -22.62
C ASP A 229 17.94 9.89 -23.20
N LEU A 230 19.15 9.78 -22.66
CA LEU A 230 20.12 8.74 -23.08
C LEU A 230 19.66 7.36 -22.69
N ILE A 231 19.06 7.21 -21.50
CA ILE A 231 18.53 5.94 -21.03
C ILE A 231 17.30 5.55 -21.84
N LEU A 232 16.39 6.50 -22.09
CA LEU A 232 15.23 6.30 -22.97
C LEU A 232 15.65 5.87 -24.37
N HIS A 233 16.67 6.54 -24.94
CA HIS A 233 17.18 6.18 -26.25
C HIS A 233 17.74 4.76 -26.28
N LEU A 234 18.53 4.36 -25.28
CA LEU A 234 19.06 3.01 -25.15
C LEU A 234 17.92 1.97 -25.12
N VAL A 235 16.94 2.17 -24.19
CA VAL A 235 15.80 1.24 -24.03
C VAL A 235 15.00 1.12 -25.32
N ASN A 236 14.66 2.25 -25.96
CA ASN A 236 13.87 2.25 -27.19
C ASN A 236 14.62 1.60 -28.36
N THR A 237 15.92 1.83 -28.48
CA THR A 237 16.75 1.20 -29.51
C THR A 237 16.75 -0.31 -29.36
N PHE A 238 16.92 -0.82 -28.12
CA PHE A 238 16.88 -2.25 -27.86
C PHE A 238 15.48 -2.86 -28.09
N ARG A 239 14.42 -2.19 -27.66
CA ARG A 239 13.04 -2.65 -27.90
C ARG A 239 12.71 -2.76 -29.39
N LEU A 240 13.07 -1.75 -30.18
CA LEU A 240 12.84 -1.77 -31.62
C LEU A 240 13.58 -2.90 -32.32
N LYS A 241 14.83 -3.14 -31.91
CA LYS A 241 15.70 -4.14 -32.53
C LYS A 241 15.32 -5.59 -32.13
N HIS A 242 14.76 -5.80 -30.93
CA HIS A 242 14.53 -7.13 -30.35
C HIS A 242 13.10 -7.35 -29.89
N LYS A 243 12.14 -6.71 -30.53
CA LYS A 243 10.72 -6.51 -30.15
C LYS A 243 10.01 -7.73 -29.52
N ASP A 244 10.19 -8.93 -30.07
CA ASP A 244 9.43 -10.11 -29.64
C ASP A 244 10.28 -11.07 -28.79
N ASN A 245 11.52 -10.73 -28.50
CA ASN A 245 12.48 -11.61 -27.89
C ASN A 245 13.06 -11.09 -26.57
N ILE A 246 12.97 -9.77 -26.36
CA ILE A 246 13.45 -9.08 -25.18
C ILE A 246 12.39 -8.08 -24.72
N ILE A 247 12.00 -8.18 -23.47
CA ILE A 247 11.07 -7.24 -22.81
C ILE A 247 11.86 -6.49 -21.74
N ILE A 248 11.91 -5.18 -21.84
CA ILE A 248 12.57 -4.29 -20.89
C ILE A 248 11.48 -3.50 -20.17
N GLN A 249 11.45 -3.59 -18.84
CA GLN A 249 10.52 -2.86 -17.98
C GLN A 249 11.33 -2.14 -16.91
N LEU A 250 11.55 -0.85 -17.08
CA LEU A 250 12.27 -0.02 -16.13
C LEU A 250 11.40 1.14 -15.68
N SER A 251 11.58 1.53 -14.45
CA SER A 251 10.95 2.71 -13.84
C SER A 251 12.00 3.45 -12.99
N ASP A 252 11.74 4.72 -12.69
CA ASP A 252 12.58 5.50 -11.80
C ASP A 252 11.78 6.27 -10.74
N THR A 253 12.50 6.91 -9.83
CA THR A 253 11.94 7.73 -8.75
C THR A 253 11.41 9.10 -9.21
N ASN A 254 11.49 9.44 -10.48
CA ASN A 254 10.83 10.60 -11.08
C ASN A 254 9.46 10.22 -11.70
N GLY A 255 9.08 8.94 -11.61
CA GLY A 255 7.86 8.42 -12.18
C GLY A 255 7.95 8.17 -13.69
N ILE A 256 9.17 8.09 -14.24
CA ILE A 256 9.38 7.74 -15.65
C ILE A 256 9.31 6.22 -15.79
N ILE A 257 8.59 5.80 -16.80
CA ILE A 257 8.57 4.40 -17.27
C ILE A 257 9.34 4.40 -18.59
N TYR A 258 10.45 3.70 -18.59
CA TYR A 258 11.34 3.58 -19.74
C TYR A 258 10.87 2.52 -20.71
#